data_074fbcde59ad121d3425cee2c79225e2
#
_entry.id   074fbcde59ad121d3425cee2c79225e2
#
_cell.length_a   1.000
_cell.length_b   1.000
_cell.length_c   1.000
_cell.angle_alpha   90.00
_cell.angle_beta   90.00
_cell.angle_gamma   90.00
#
_symmetry.space_group_name_H-M   'P 1'
#
loop_
_entity.id
_entity.type
_entity.pdbx_description
1 polymer ?
#
loop_
_entity_poly.entity_id
_entity_poly.type
_entity_poly.pdbx_seq_one_letter_code
_entity_poly.pdbx_strand_id
1 'polypeptide(L)'
;MVDSAVLVTATGAIVIVGFTFIVLLVRSAKHVQPYQQGVLMLFGSYRRLINPGLNFVSPLAVVRLVDLRSRTMPLAPQEQLTSDGVVARIEAALEFKVVDAAKAICQVDDYAKAAPALAERVLCQTVAQRPYSAVQFNAAELGAAVRDAMSPTAAGWGVQVLSVDIKRVGSAGEVGTPGGGAGPLSISNLRSG
;
A
#
# COMPACT_ATOMS: atom_id res chain seq x y z
N MET A 1 18.13 50.04 45.55
CA MET A 1 17.85 48.69 46.03
C MET A 1 16.97 48.03 44.99
N VAL A 2 17.52 47.07 44.24
CA VAL A 2 16.66 46.27 43.33
C VAL A 2 15.86 45.33 44.24
N ASP A 3 14.54 45.46 44.21
CA ASP A 3 13.67 44.64 45.08
C ASP A 3 13.93 43.17 44.83
N SER A 4 14.18 42.43 45.89
CA SER A 4 14.40 40.98 45.84
C SER A 4 13.28 40.23 45.11
N ALA A 5 12.06 40.77 45.15
CA ALA A 5 10.90 40.27 44.42
C ALA A 5 11.09 40.36 42.89
N VAL A 6 11.66 41.43 42.38
CA VAL A 6 11.95 41.64 40.94
C VAL A 6 13.01 40.64 40.44
N LEU A 7 14.03 40.37 41.25
CA LEU A 7 15.07 39.41 40.93
C LEU A 7 14.50 37.99 40.87
N VAL A 8 13.65 37.58 41.81
CA VAL A 8 13.03 36.25 41.85
C VAL A 8 12.07 36.05 40.66
N THR A 9 11.26 37.08 40.33
CA THR A 9 10.34 36.95 39.16
C THR A 9 11.12 36.94 37.84
N ALA A 10 12.17 37.71 37.68
CA ALA A 10 13.01 37.71 36.50
C ALA A 10 13.74 36.36 36.30
N THR A 11 14.28 35.77 37.37
CA THR A 11 14.92 34.46 37.33
C THR A 11 13.89 33.34 36.98
N GLY A 12 12.71 33.39 37.56
CA GLY A 12 11.62 32.44 37.24
C GLY A 12 11.20 32.52 35.76
N ALA A 13 11.06 33.73 35.22
CA ALA A 13 10.73 33.93 33.80
C ALA A 13 11.82 33.38 32.87
N ILE A 14 13.10 33.58 33.16
CA ILE A 14 14.21 33.06 32.38
C ILE A 14 14.24 31.54 32.37
N VAL A 15 14.00 30.91 33.52
CA VAL A 15 13.93 29.43 33.63
C VAL A 15 12.77 28.87 32.81
N ILE A 16 11.59 29.49 32.87
CA ILE A 16 10.43 29.04 32.09
C ILE A 16 10.69 29.19 30.58
N VAL A 17 11.23 30.31 30.14
CA VAL A 17 11.58 30.54 28.73
C VAL A 17 12.65 29.55 28.26
N GLY A 18 13.68 29.30 29.04
CA GLY A 18 14.73 28.32 28.74
C GLY A 18 14.16 26.88 28.65
N PHE A 19 13.33 26.50 29.59
CA PHE A 19 12.68 25.18 29.58
C PHE A 19 11.76 25.01 28.36
N THR A 20 10.96 26.03 28.04
CA THR A 20 10.07 26.02 26.86
C THR A 20 10.89 25.90 25.58
N PHE A 21 12.01 26.61 25.49
CA PHE A 21 12.92 26.56 24.34
C PHE A 21 13.54 25.15 24.16
N ILE A 22 13.98 24.52 25.25
CA ILE A 22 14.53 23.15 25.23
C ILE A 22 13.44 22.16 24.77
N VAL A 23 12.22 22.27 25.29
CA VAL A 23 11.11 21.40 24.88
C VAL A 23 10.79 21.55 23.39
N LEU A 24 10.82 22.78 22.86
CA LEU A 24 10.63 23.05 21.45
C LEU A 24 11.75 22.44 20.59
N LEU A 25 13.00 22.53 21.03
CA LEU A 25 14.16 21.94 20.33
C LEU A 25 14.03 20.39 20.28
N VAL A 26 13.69 19.76 21.39
CA VAL A 26 13.52 18.29 21.45
C VAL A 26 12.37 17.83 20.55
N ARG A 27 11.26 18.58 20.52
CA ARG A 27 10.13 18.29 19.64
C ARG A 27 10.40 18.52 18.16
N SER A 28 11.38 19.39 17.84
CA SER A 28 11.80 19.69 16.47
C SER A 28 12.67 18.59 15.85
N ALA A 29 13.30 17.73 16.66
CA ALA A 29 14.12 16.62 16.18
C ALA A 29 13.25 15.46 15.71
N LYS A 30 13.31 15.13 14.41
CA LYS A 30 12.67 13.95 13.82
C LYS A 30 13.73 13.02 13.25
N HIS A 31 13.66 11.74 13.64
CA HIS A 31 14.52 10.70 13.11
C HIS A 31 13.76 9.95 12.00
N VAL A 32 14.31 9.98 10.78
CA VAL A 32 13.77 9.29 9.59
C VAL A 32 14.65 8.07 9.30
N GLN A 33 14.03 6.91 9.17
CA GLN A 33 14.73 5.64 8.93
C GLN A 33 15.33 5.58 7.51
N PRO A 34 16.39 4.78 7.27
CA PRO A 34 17.11 4.74 5.98
C PRO A 34 16.26 4.37 4.77
N TYR A 35 15.16 3.65 4.97
CA TYR A 35 14.23 3.21 3.91
C TYR A 35 12.95 4.03 3.84
N GLN A 36 12.88 5.12 4.60
CA GLN A 36 11.75 6.03 4.60
C GLN A 36 12.16 7.39 4.07
N GLN A 37 11.26 8.05 3.37
CA GLN A 37 11.40 9.43 2.95
C GLN A 37 10.27 10.25 3.58
N GLY A 38 10.65 11.36 4.20
CA GLY A 38 9.69 12.27 4.80
C GLY A 38 9.23 13.32 3.79
N VAL A 39 7.93 13.55 3.72
CA VAL A 39 7.33 14.67 2.98
C VAL A 39 6.94 15.72 3.98
N LEU A 40 7.60 16.88 3.93
CA LEU A 40 7.33 18.02 4.79
C LEU A 40 6.18 18.84 4.22
N MET A 41 5.10 18.93 4.98
CA MET A 41 3.95 19.77 4.69
C MET A 41 3.86 20.89 5.74
N LEU A 42 3.70 22.14 5.28
CA LEU A 42 3.48 23.30 6.13
C LEU A 42 2.17 23.96 5.72
N PHE A 43 1.21 24.03 6.63
CA PHE A 43 -0.15 24.54 6.36
C PHE A 43 -0.82 23.90 5.13
N GLY A 44 -0.69 22.55 4.99
CA GLY A 44 -1.26 21.83 3.87
C GLY A 44 -0.50 21.91 2.53
N SER A 45 0.55 22.73 2.45
CA SER A 45 1.37 22.86 1.24
C SER A 45 2.63 22.02 1.33
N TYR A 46 2.97 21.32 0.25
CA TYR A 46 4.27 20.66 0.09
C TYR A 46 5.40 21.69 0.12
N ARG A 47 6.44 21.40 0.91
CA ARG A 47 7.63 22.27 1.01
C ARG A 47 8.89 21.60 0.52
N ARG A 48 9.23 20.44 1.07
CA ARG A 48 10.44 19.72 0.69
C ARG A 48 10.37 18.25 1.09
N LEU A 49 11.20 17.44 0.47
CA LEU A 49 11.52 16.08 0.91
C LEU A 49 12.54 16.13 2.06
N ILE A 50 12.37 15.23 3.00
CA ILE A 50 13.29 15.01 4.12
C ILE A 50 14.00 13.70 3.88
N ASN A 51 15.33 13.76 3.78
CA ASN A 51 16.16 12.57 3.62
C ASN A 51 16.28 11.80 4.95
N PRO A 52 16.65 10.50 4.88
CA PRO A 52 16.95 9.71 6.06
C PRO A 52 17.98 10.37 6.97
N GLY A 53 17.82 10.22 8.28
CA GLY A 53 18.70 10.78 9.30
C GLY A 53 17.99 11.71 10.28
N LEU A 54 18.81 12.45 11.05
CA LEU A 54 18.32 13.43 12.01
C LEU A 54 18.00 14.74 11.31
N ASN A 55 16.75 15.15 11.34
CA ASN A 55 16.30 16.39 10.72
C ASN A 55 15.64 17.29 11.76
N PHE A 56 16.01 18.58 11.72
CA PHE A 56 15.33 19.61 12.50
C PHE A 56 14.20 20.20 11.66
N VAL A 57 12.99 20.02 12.15
CA VAL A 57 11.75 20.42 11.48
C VAL A 57 11.00 21.40 12.37
N SER A 58 10.41 22.42 11.79
CA SER A 58 9.54 23.33 12.55
C SER A 58 8.43 22.57 13.27
N PRO A 59 8.14 22.88 14.55
CA PRO A 59 7.09 22.19 15.31
C PRO A 59 5.68 22.36 14.71
N LEU A 60 5.50 23.34 13.81
CA LEU A 60 4.24 23.59 13.08
C LEU A 60 4.14 22.79 11.78
N ALA A 61 5.20 22.10 11.36
CA ALA A 61 5.20 21.31 10.13
C ALA A 61 4.78 19.85 10.40
N VAL A 62 3.97 19.32 9.50
CA VAL A 62 3.58 17.91 9.50
C VAL A 62 4.53 17.14 8.58
N VAL A 63 5.13 16.08 9.10
CA VAL A 63 5.97 15.16 8.33
C VAL A 63 5.17 13.88 8.08
N ARG A 64 4.92 13.56 6.81
CA ARG A 64 4.38 12.26 6.39
C ARG A 64 5.53 11.38 5.93
N LEU A 65 5.67 10.22 6.56
CA LEU A 65 6.69 9.24 6.22
C LEU A 65 6.14 8.27 5.17
N VAL A 66 6.91 8.06 4.11
CA VAL A 66 6.61 7.13 3.02
C VAL A 66 7.69 6.07 3.01
N ASP A 67 7.30 4.81 3.02
CA ASP A 67 8.20 3.66 2.89
C ASP A 67 8.49 3.41 1.40
N LEU A 68 9.78 3.37 1.05
CA LEU A 68 10.26 3.17 -0.33
C LEU A 68 10.50 1.70 -0.68
N ARG A 69 10.29 0.78 0.26
CA ARG A 69 10.46 -0.66 0.03
C ARG A 69 9.38 -1.19 -0.91
N SER A 70 9.72 -2.27 -1.61
CA SER A 70 8.70 -3.02 -2.32
C SER A 70 7.72 -3.67 -1.33
N ARG A 71 6.44 -3.65 -1.69
CA ARG A 71 5.35 -4.26 -0.92
C ARG A 71 4.52 -5.13 -1.84
N THR A 72 4.21 -6.33 -1.37
CA THR A 72 3.27 -7.21 -2.04
C THR A 72 1.92 -7.13 -1.32
N MET A 73 0.88 -6.80 -2.07
CA MET A 73 -0.48 -6.76 -1.56
C MET A 73 -1.36 -7.77 -2.31
N PRO A 74 -2.08 -8.64 -1.59
CA PRO A 74 -3.07 -9.49 -2.22
C PRO A 74 -4.21 -8.62 -2.76
N LEU A 75 -4.65 -8.90 -3.98
CA LEU A 75 -5.86 -8.32 -4.55
C LEU A 75 -7.07 -9.14 -4.08
N ALA A 76 -8.21 -8.48 -3.94
CA ALA A 76 -9.44 -9.18 -3.65
C ALA A 76 -9.74 -10.19 -4.78
N PRO A 77 -10.24 -11.41 -4.45
CA PRO A 77 -10.63 -12.35 -5.48
C PRO A 77 -11.69 -11.74 -6.40
N GLN A 78 -11.40 -11.72 -7.71
CA GLN A 78 -12.30 -11.14 -8.71
C GLN A 78 -12.98 -12.24 -9.51
N GLU A 79 -14.29 -12.08 -9.71
CA GLU A 79 -15.07 -12.91 -10.64
C GLU A 79 -15.41 -12.10 -11.86
N GLN A 80 -14.90 -12.50 -13.02
CA GLN A 80 -15.05 -11.76 -14.26
C GLN A 80 -15.45 -12.68 -15.41
N LEU A 81 -16.39 -12.21 -16.22
CA LEU A 81 -16.77 -12.89 -17.45
C LEU A 81 -15.68 -12.71 -18.50
N THR A 82 -15.20 -13.81 -19.05
CA THR A 82 -14.22 -13.84 -20.16
C THR A 82 -14.91 -13.63 -21.51
N SER A 83 -14.14 -13.42 -22.59
CA SER A 83 -14.68 -13.17 -23.92
C SER A 83 -15.48 -14.33 -24.50
N ASP A 84 -15.26 -15.56 -24.01
CA ASP A 84 -15.98 -16.79 -24.39
C ASP A 84 -17.16 -17.13 -23.46
N GLY A 85 -17.55 -16.19 -22.58
CA GLY A 85 -18.73 -16.32 -21.73
C GLY A 85 -18.53 -17.20 -20.48
N VAL A 86 -17.29 -17.55 -20.12
CA VAL A 86 -16.97 -18.31 -18.91
C VAL A 86 -16.69 -17.34 -17.77
N VAL A 87 -17.25 -17.58 -16.59
CA VAL A 87 -16.93 -16.81 -15.39
C VAL A 87 -15.65 -17.34 -14.79
N ALA A 88 -14.58 -16.52 -14.87
CA ALA A 88 -13.28 -16.81 -14.27
C ALA A 88 -13.18 -16.16 -12.90
N ARG A 89 -12.79 -16.94 -11.88
CA ARG A 89 -12.41 -16.46 -10.55
C ARG A 89 -10.89 -16.37 -10.48
N ILE A 90 -10.36 -15.17 -10.22
CA ILE A 90 -8.94 -14.89 -10.28
C ILE A 90 -8.47 -14.36 -8.94
N GLU A 91 -7.42 -14.98 -8.42
CA GLU A 91 -6.68 -14.53 -7.25
C GLU A 91 -5.31 -14.02 -7.71
N ALA A 92 -4.98 -12.79 -7.37
CA ALA A 92 -3.74 -12.17 -7.80
C ALA A 92 -3.09 -11.38 -6.64
N ALA A 93 -1.82 -11.05 -6.80
CA ALA A 93 -1.09 -10.18 -5.89
C ALA A 93 -0.35 -9.11 -6.70
N LEU A 94 -0.35 -7.89 -6.17
CA LEU A 94 0.34 -6.73 -6.72
C LEU A 94 1.62 -6.48 -5.94
N GLU A 95 2.77 -6.44 -6.61
CA GLU A 95 4.01 -5.95 -6.04
C GLU A 95 4.33 -4.57 -6.61
N PHE A 96 4.52 -3.60 -5.72
CA PHE A 96 4.85 -2.23 -6.08
C PHE A 96 5.78 -1.58 -5.06
N LYS A 97 6.44 -0.50 -5.45
CA LYS A 97 7.23 0.37 -4.57
C LYS A 97 6.96 1.84 -4.89
N VAL A 98 7.16 2.70 -3.88
CA VAL A 98 7.12 4.15 -4.09
C VAL A 98 8.49 4.62 -4.56
N VAL A 99 8.51 5.37 -5.66
CA VAL A 99 9.73 5.97 -6.24
C VAL A 99 9.80 7.46 -5.96
N ASP A 100 8.63 8.12 -5.92
CA ASP A 100 8.52 9.55 -5.66
C ASP A 100 7.51 9.78 -4.52
N ALA A 101 8.05 9.98 -3.31
CA ALA A 101 7.24 10.19 -2.11
C ALA A 101 6.41 11.49 -2.18
N ALA A 102 6.89 12.51 -2.89
CA ALA A 102 6.14 13.77 -3.02
C ALA A 102 4.89 13.56 -3.87
N LYS A 103 5.01 12.87 -5.01
CA LYS A 103 3.85 12.53 -5.85
C LYS A 103 2.88 11.61 -5.11
N ALA A 104 3.39 10.60 -4.39
CA ALA A 104 2.57 9.63 -3.68
C ALA A 104 1.68 10.26 -2.58
N ILE A 105 2.11 11.39 -2.02
CA ILE A 105 1.35 12.12 -0.98
C ILE A 105 0.50 13.25 -1.57
N CYS A 106 0.96 13.90 -2.67
CA CYS A 106 0.29 15.07 -3.21
C CYS A 106 -0.73 14.76 -4.32
N GLN A 107 -0.56 13.64 -5.03
CA GLN A 107 -1.41 13.27 -6.17
C GLN A 107 -2.55 12.32 -5.81
N VAL A 108 -2.39 11.58 -4.70
CA VAL A 108 -3.38 10.57 -4.27
C VAL A 108 -3.51 10.64 -2.75
N ASP A 109 -4.73 10.55 -2.24
CA ASP A 109 -4.99 10.58 -0.80
C ASP A 109 -4.36 9.37 -0.08
N ASP A 110 -4.45 8.18 -0.69
CA ASP A 110 -3.91 6.93 -0.16
C ASP A 110 -3.47 6.01 -1.31
N TYR A 111 -2.19 6.10 -1.67
CA TYR A 111 -1.61 5.25 -2.72
C TYR A 111 -1.66 3.75 -2.38
N ALA A 112 -1.66 3.40 -1.09
CA ALA A 112 -1.71 2.00 -0.67
C ALA A 112 -3.07 1.35 -0.93
N LYS A 113 -4.14 2.15 -1.01
CA LYS A 113 -5.48 1.70 -1.43
C LYS A 113 -5.72 1.90 -2.92
N ALA A 114 -5.21 2.99 -3.48
CA ALA A 114 -5.44 3.34 -4.89
C ALA A 114 -4.73 2.37 -5.85
N ALA A 115 -3.51 1.91 -5.53
CA ALA A 115 -2.76 1.01 -6.40
C ALA A 115 -3.42 -0.38 -6.54
N PRO A 116 -3.84 -1.07 -5.47
CA PRO A 116 -4.62 -2.31 -5.60
C PRO A 116 -5.94 -2.11 -6.35
N ALA A 117 -6.70 -1.06 -6.07
CA ALA A 117 -7.96 -0.79 -6.75
C ALA A 117 -7.78 -0.54 -8.27
N LEU A 118 -6.69 0.12 -8.65
CA LEU A 118 -6.32 0.26 -10.07
C LEU A 118 -6.00 -1.09 -10.69
N ALA A 119 -5.21 -1.93 -9.99
CA ALA A 119 -4.83 -3.26 -10.47
C ALA A 119 -6.05 -4.16 -10.67
N GLU A 120 -7.00 -4.18 -9.72
CA GLU A 120 -8.24 -4.93 -9.82
C GLU A 120 -9.07 -4.50 -11.03
N ARG A 121 -9.24 -3.19 -11.24
CA ARG A 121 -9.97 -2.65 -12.40
C ARG A 121 -9.31 -3.04 -13.72
N VAL A 122 -7.99 -2.88 -13.85
CA VAL A 122 -7.26 -3.21 -15.07
C VAL A 122 -7.24 -4.71 -15.30
N LEU A 123 -7.13 -5.53 -14.23
CA LEU A 123 -7.23 -6.99 -14.31
C LEU A 123 -8.58 -7.42 -14.89
N CYS A 124 -9.69 -6.90 -14.36
CA CYS A 124 -11.04 -7.19 -14.86
C CYS A 124 -11.18 -6.81 -16.34
N GLN A 125 -10.70 -5.65 -16.75
CA GLN A 125 -10.73 -5.20 -18.15
C GLN A 125 -9.93 -6.10 -19.07
N THR A 126 -8.73 -6.52 -18.63
CA THR A 126 -7.84 -7.37 -19.44
C THR A 126 -8.39 -8.78 -19.59
N VAL A 127 -9.01 -9.32 -18.54
CA VAL A 127 -9.64 -10.66 -18.53
C VAL A 127 -10.88 -10.67 -19.42
N ALA A 128 -11.71 -9.65 -19.38
CA ALA A 128 -12.92 -9.55 -20.21
C ALA A 128 -12.64 -9.61 -21.74
N GLN A 129 -11.42 -9.25 -22.14
CA GLN A 129 -11.00 -9.25 -23.55
C GLN A 129 -10.34 -10.56 -24.00
N ARG A 130 -10.12 -11.52 -23.08
CA ARG A 130 -9.40 -12.77 -23.36
C ARG A 130 -10.29 -13.98 -23.15
N PRO A 131 -10.08 -15.08 -23.92
CA PRO A 131 -10.78 -16.34 -23.69
C PRO A 131 -10.24 -17.00 -22.40
N TYR A 132 -11.07 -17.80 -21.75
CA TYR A 132 -10.75 -18.47 -20.48
C TYR A 132 -9.46 -19.28 -20.55
N SER A 133 -9.24 -20.01 -21.66
CA SER A 133 -8.01 -20.79 -21.88
C SER A 133 -6.75 -19.91 -21.83
N ALA A 134 -6.78 -18.72 -22.44
CA ALA A 134 -5.65 -17.81 -22.39
C ALA A 134 -5.40 -17.25 -20.98
N VAL A 135 -6.47 -16.98 -20.22
CA VAL A 135 -6.38 -16.54 -18.81
C VAL A 135 -5.79 -17.64 -17.92
N GLN A 136 -6.18 -18.90 -18.15
CA GLN A 136 -5.75 -20.04 -17.34
C GLN A 136 -4.30 -20.46 -17.63
N PHE A 137 -3.91 -20.56 -18.91
CA PHE A 137 -2.60 -21.09 -19.29
C PHE A 137 -1.51 -20.04 -19.41
N ASN A 138 -1.86 -18.77 -19.63
CA ASN A 138 -0.90 -17.67 -19.85
C ASN A 138 -0.92 -16.66 -18.69
N ALA A 139 -0.93 -17.13 -17.45
CA ALA A 139 -0.99 -16.28 -16.26
C ALA A 139 0.12 -15.23 -16.20
N ALA A 140 1.34 -15.59 -16.60
CA ALA A 140 2.47 -14.66 -16.63
C ALA A 140 2.29 -13.54 -17.67
N GLU A 141 1.78 -13.86 -18.84
CA GLU A 141 1.48 -12.88 -19.91
C GLU A 141 0.34 -11.95 -19.47
N LEU A 142 -0.69 -12.51 -18.81
CA LEU A 142 -1.77 -11.71 -18.24
C LEU A 142 -1.26 -10.72 -17.18
N GLY A 143 -0.39 -11.18 -16.26
CA GLY A 143 0.23 -10.32 -15.26
C GLY A 143 1.07 -9.19 -15.86
N ALA A 144 1.84 -9.51 -16.91
CA ALA A 144 2.63 -8.51 -17.65
C ALA A 144 1.73 -7.47 -18.35
N ALA A 145 0.67 -7.90 -19.00
CA ALA A 145 -0.29 -7.01 -19.66
C ALA A 145 -0.98 -6.06 -18.66
N VAL A 146 -1.38 -6.57 -17.50
CA VAL A 146 -1.98 -5.76 -16.43
C VAL A 146 -0.97 -4.75 -15.90
N ARG A 147 0.29 -5.18 -15.61
CA ARG A 147 1.36 -4.29 -15.17
C ARG A 147 1.58 -3.16 -16.16
N ASP A 148 1.71 -3.48 -17.45
CA ASP A 148 2.01 -2.51 -18.50
C ASP A 148 0.85 -1.51 -18.69
N ALA A 149 -0.38 -1.98 -18.61
CA ALA A 149 -1.57 -1.12 -18.71
C ALA A 149 -1.75 -0.17 -17.53
N MET A 150 -1.36 -0.59 -16.29
CA MET A 150 -1.49 0.27 -15.12
C MET A 150 -0.28 1.17 -14.87
N SER A 151 0.89 0.84 -15.45
CA SER A 151 2.16 1.55 -15.22
C SER A 151 2.09 3.06 -15.46
N PRO A 152 1.48 3.60 -16.55
CA PRO A 152 1.44 5.04 -16.78
C PRO A 152 0.64 5.78 -15.70
N THR A 153 -0.47 5.21 -15.25
CA THR A 153 -1.30 5.81 -14.18
C THR A 153 -0.57 5.76 -12.84
N ALA A 154 0.01 4.61 -12.49
CA ALA A 154 0.78 4.44 -11.27
C ALA A 154 2.02 5.35 -11.22
N ALA A 155 2.71 5.55 -12.33
CA ALA A 155 3.84 6.47 -12.43
C ALA A 155 3.43 7.93 -12.17
N GLY A 156 2.22 8.32 -12.57
CA GLY A 156 1.63 9.63 -12.24
C GLY A 156 1.52 9.86 -10.73
N TRP A 157 1.29 8.80 -9.97
CA TRP A 157 1.24 8.83 -8.49
C TRP A 157 2.60 8.62 -7.82
N GLY A 158 3.69 8.53 -8.57
CA GLY A 158 5.03 8.26 -8.03
C GLY A 158 5.22 6.82 -7.55
N VAL A 159 4.36 5.89 -8.00
CA VAL A 159 4.41 4.46 -7.68
C VAL A 159 4.90 3.69 -8.91
N GLN A 160 5.86 2.80 -8.69
CA GLN A 160 6.34 1.86 -9.70
C GLN A 160 5.76 0.48 -9.43
N VAL A 161 5.04 -0.06 -10.39
CA VAL A 161 4.59 -1.46 -10.37
C VAL A 161 5.75 -2.36 -10.79
N LEU A 162 6.05 -3.36 -9.97
CA LEU A 162 7.11 -4.33 -10.23
C LEU A 162 6.55 -5.55 -10.93
N SER A 163 5.54 -6.19 -10.33
CA SER A 163 4.88 -7.36 -10.90
C SER A 163 3.39 -7.41 -10.51
N VAL A 164 2.63 -8.14 -11.31
CA VAL A 164 1.28 -8.59 -10.96
C VAL A 164 1.28 -10.10 -11.11
N ASP A 165 1.22 -10.81 -9.98
CA ASP A 165 1.31 -12.25 -9.93
C ASP A 165 -0.09 -12.87 -9.84
N ILE A 166 -0.48 -13.62 -10.86
CA ILE A 166 -1.72 -14.38 -10.87
C ILE A 166 -1.48 -15.70 -10.13
N LYS A 167 -2.08 -15.86 -8.96
CA LYS A 167 -1.88 -17.01 -8.08
C LYS A 167 -2.78 -18.19 -8.43
N ARG A 168 -4.02 -17.90 -8.79
CA ARG A 168 -5.03 -18.92 -9.10
C ARG A 168 -6.02 -18.38 -10.12
N VAL A 169 -6.38 -19.25 -11.06
CA VAL A 169 -7.49 -19.06 -11.98
C VAL A 169 -8.38 -20.30 -11.88
N GLY A 170 -9.65 -20.12 -11.55
CA GLY A 170 -10.65 -21.18 -11.48
C GLY A 170 -11.92 -20.78 -12.22
N SER A 171 -12.72 -21.73 -12.64
CA SER A 171 -14.08 -21.44 -13.13
C SER A 171 -15.03 -21.30 -11.93
N ALA A 172 -16.02 -20.42 -12.00
CA ALA A 172 -17.01 -20.23 -10.92
C ALA A 172 -17.86 -21.50 -10.66
N GLY A 173 -17.82 -22.47 -11.57
CA GLY A 173 -18.45 -23.77 -11.38
C GLY A 173 -17.61 -24.78 -10.59
N GLU A 174 -16.35 -24.49 -10.32
CA GLU A 174 -15.40 -25.35 -9.62
C GLU A 174 -15.08 -24.82 -8.20
N VAL A 175 -16.11 -24.37 -7.49
CA VAL A 175 -16.00 -24.13 -6.04
C VAL A 175 -15.90 -25.49 -5.37
N GLY A 176 -14.69 -26.05 -5.46
CA GLY A 176 -14.30 -27.28 -4.81
C GLY A 176 -14.45 -27.13 -3.31
N THR A 177 -15.20 -28.00 -2.74
CA THR A 177 -15.23 -28.43 -1.34
C THR A 177 -13.85 -28.30 -0.70
N PRO A 178 -13.70 -27.60 0.41
CA PRO A 178 -12.47 -27.70 1.21
C PRO A 178 -12.38 -29.12 1.75
N GLY A 179 -11.35 -29.85 1.31
CA GLY A 179 -10.81 -31.09 1.83
C GLY A 179 -11.67 -31.90 2.80
N GLY A 180 -12.65 -32.62 2.29
CA GLY A 180 -13.28 -33.73 3.00
C GLY A 180 -12.87 -35.03 2.32
N GLY A 181 -11.88 -35.72 2.88
CA GLY A 181 -11.58 -37.10 2.56
C GLY A 181 -12.79 -37.98 2.88
N ALA A 182 -13.65 -38.22 1.89
CA ALA A 182 -14.60 -39.31 1.91
C ALA A 182 -14.11 -40.34 0.90
N GLY A 183 -13.44 -41.34 1.42
CA GLY A 183 -13.14 -42.57 0.68
C GLY A 183 -14.41 -43.17 0.08
N PRO A 184 -14.29 -43.97 -1.00
CA PRO A 184 -15.42 -44.54 -1.64
C PRO A 184 -16.20 -45.44 -0.67
N LEU A 185 -17.49 -45.15 -0.46
CA LEU A 185 -18.40 -46.02 0.26
C LEU A 185 -18.51 -47.32 -0.52
N SER A 186 -17.84 -48.33 0.00
CA SER A 186 -17.98 -49.72 -0.44
C SER A 186 -19.42 -50.16 -0.18
N ILE A 187 -20.22 -50.23 -1.23
CA ILE A 187 -21.52 -50.89 -1.23
C ILE A 187 -21.33 -52.41 -1.43
N SER A 188 -20.80 -53.05 -0.40
CA SER A 188 -20.77 -54.51 -0.36
C SER A 188 -21.30 -55.00 0.99
N ASN A 189 -22.61 -54.95 1.21
CA ASN A 189 -23.30 -55.81 2.17
C ASN A 189 -24.82 -55.56 2.13
N LEU A 190 -25.45 -56.02 1.03
CA LEU A 190 -26.89 -56.30 1.02
C LEU A 190 -27.13 -57.55 0.17
N ARG A 191 -26.68 -58.69 0.73
CA ARG A 191 -27.20 -59.99 0.28
C ARG A 191 -26.95 -61.00 1.39
N SER A 192 -28.02 -61.31 2.11
CA SER A 192 -28.37 -62.61 2.74
C SER A 192 -29.04 -62.31 4.08
N GLY A 193 -30.31 -62.74 4.12
CA GLY A 193 -31.13 -62.83 5.30
C GLY A 193 -32.59 -62.77 4.91
#